data_e72a9cee76933f53061b5845fcd2c624
#
_entry.id   e72a9cee76933f53061b5845fcd2c624
#
_cell.length_a   1.000
_cell.length_b   1.000
_cell.length_c   1.000
_cell.angle_alpha   90.00
_cell.angle_beta   90.00
_cell.angle_gamma   90.00
#
_symmetry.space_group_name_H-M   'P 1'
#
loop_
_entity.id
_entity.type
_entity.pdbx_description
1 polymer ?
#
loop_
_entity_poly.entity_id
_entity_poly.type
_entity_poly.pdbx_seq_one_letter_code
_entity_poly.pdbx_strand_id
1 'polypeptide(L)'
;MPHSIRTKPLALAAALFVAMPSYAAPSEGELVQLIQKLNERLDKLEKRNAELESQMHAPRADGKMPPDIEKRVQSLEHAQEQLTKGLERDEISQYEPELTSRLKAAEKDVLNVKKAASKIDALEGLKVGASLTTVAQRPNGLPQGTVNGNSQLNYRTDVTAELPLGPIGDVDHKIFAHFRMGQGLGLNSPFTNLGAFASAPNAVAFRASGANPDDSVAILGQAWYQASIPLPFGGFKPRSRETLELTFGKMDIFGFFDQNAAANDESRQFLSSIFVHNPLLDAGGQIGVDRNGFQPGFVASYYNYASKPETWRLSLGLFGTHQGANYQRFFSSPLLMAQAETSLKFFGGLTGNYRLYAWRQGQGSELDGSTAQQSGWGVSADQRVDDGVTLFGRYGQMAKGKVPFDRALTLGAEFNGSYWSRGGDSIGIAAGWLRASDDYRAAGGSGDLDGDGVADFSFNPAGAEKVAELYYRYRITKQFELSPDFQYIRRMGGNPDASNAKVLGLRAQLSY
;
A
#
# COMPACT_ATOMS: atom_id res chain seq x y z
N MET A 1 -34.15 -28.10 -38.78
CA MET A 1 -34.59 -28.18 -37.38
C MET A 1 -33.45 -27.61 -36.54
N PRO A 2 -33.59 -26.48 -35.89
CA PRO A 2 -32.51 -25.88 -35.12
C PRO A 2 -32.61 -26.32 -33.65
N HIS A 3 -31.52 -26.83 -33.11
CA HIS A 3 -31.36 -27.07 -31.68
C HIS A 3 -30.94 -25.81 -30.99
N SER A 4 -31.81 -25.30 -30.12
CA SER A 4 -31.58 -24.20 -29.23
C SER A 4 -30.59 -24.59 -28.12
N ILE A 5 -29.44 -23.93 -28.05
CA ILE A 5 -28.52 -23.99 -26.91
C ILE A 5 -29.03 -22.98 -25.87
N ARG A 6 -29.61 -23.50 -24.80
CA ARG A 6 -29.95 -22.72 -23.60
C ARG A 6 -28.67 -22.42 -22.81
N THR A 7 -28.25 -21.18 -22.84
CA THR A 7 -27.26 -20.63 -21.91
C THR A 7 -27.87 -20.56 -20.51
N LYS A 8 -27.31 -21.27 -19.55
CA LYS A 8 -27.55 -21.06 -18.13
C LYS A 8 -26.53 -20.03 -17.65
N PRO A 9 -26.92 -18.94 -16.99
CA PRO A 9 -25.98 -17.98 -16.45
C PRO A 9 -25.31 -18.49 -15.17
N LEU A 10 -24.07 -18.05 -15.01
CA LEU A 10 -23.20 -18.21 -13.85
C LEU A 10 -23.91 -17.89 -12.53
N ALA A 11 -24.10 -18.93 -11.73
CA ALA A 11 -24.45 -18.80 -10.32
C ALA A 11 -23.42 -19.59 -9.50
N LEU A 12 -22.16 -19.09 -9.46
CA LEU A 12 -21.13 -19.66 -8.60
C LEU A 12 -20.12 -18.58 -8.14
N ALA A 13 -20.64 -17.53 -7.50
CA ALA A 13 -19.81 -16.55 -6.79
C ALA A 13 -20.53 -15.99 -5.55
N ALA A 14 -21.32 -16.80 -4.84
CA ALA A 14 -22.06 -16.37 -3.66
C ALA A 14 -22.12 -17.48 -2.60
N ALA A 15 -20.98 -18.05 -2.20
CA ALA A 15 -20.92 -19.02 -1.12
C ALA A 15 -19.63 -18.87 -0.33
N LEU A 16 -19.39 -17.69 0.26
CA LEU A 16 -18.44 -17.47 1.36
C LEU A 16 -18.87 -16.24 2.18
N PHE A 17 -20.14 -16.25 2.59
CA PHE A 17 -20.56 -15.46 3.75
C PHE A 17 -20.79 -16.45 4.90
N VAL A 18 -19.82 -16.52 5.78
CA VAL A 18 -19.89 -17.19 7.07
C VAL A 18 -21.12 -16.67 7.82
N ALA A 19 -21.90 -17.59 8.36
CA ALA A 19 -23.10 -17.37 9.16
C ALA A 19 -22.82 -16.36 10.30
N MET A 20 -23.32 -15.15 10.14
CA MET A 20 -23.66 -14.27 11.24
C MET A 20 -25.15 -14.47 11.57
N PRO A 21 -25.55 -14.43 12.87
CA PRO A 21 -26.93 -14.57 13.21
C PRO A 21 -27.77 -13.48 12.55
N SER A 22 -28.79 -13.86 11.83
CA SER A 22 -29.70 -12.99 11.14
C SER A 22 -30.50 -12.16 12.15
N TYR A 23 -30.06 -10.93 12.39
CA TYR A 23 -31.00 -9.90 12.79
C TYR A 23 -31.82 -9.56 11.55
N ALA A 24 -33.13 -9.75 11.66
CA ALA A 24 -34.06 -9.38 10.60
C ALA A 24 -33.83 -7.90 10.26
N ALA A 25 -33.58 -7.60 8.99
CA ALA A 25 -33.48 -6.22 8.53
C ALA A 25 -34.83 -5.54 8.81
N PRO A 26 -34.82 -4.32 9.39
CA PRO A 26 -36.06 -3.59 9.63
C PRO A 26 -36.81 -3.39 8.32
N SER A 27 -38.13 -3.52 8.35
CA SER A 27 -38.98 -3.30 7.18
C SER A 27 -38.85 -1.86 6.66
N GLU A 28 -39.07 -1.64 5.37
CA GLU A 28 -39.01 -0.30 4.76
C GLU A 28 -39.84 0.74 5.54
N GLY A 29 -40.99 0.32 6.12
CA GLY A 29 -41.83 1.16 6.97
C GLY A 29 -41.19 1.53 8.31
N GLU A 30 -40.43 0.62 8.93
CA GLU A 30 -39.70 0.89 10.17
C GLU A 30 -38.50 1.81 9.94
N LEU A 31 -37.82 1.66 8.79
CA LEU A 31 -36.72 2.56 8.38
C LEU A 31 -37.24 3.99 8.15
N VAL A 32 -38.37 4.16 7.49
CA VAL A 32 -38.99 5.48 7.28
C VAL A 32 -39.41 6.12 8.61
N GLN A 33 -39.98 5.36 9.53
CA GLN A 33 -40.33 5.86 10.88
C GLN A 33 -39.07 6.22 11.71
N LEU A 34 -37.99 5.45 11.58
CA LEU A 34 -36.72 5.76 12.23
C LEU A 34 -36.08 7.02 11.68
N ILE A 35 -36.12 7.23 10.37
CA ILE A 35 -35.64 8.44 9.70
C ILE A 35 -36.47 9.67 10.11
N GLN A 36 -37.79 9.55 10.16
CA GLN A 36 -38.65 10.63 10.66
C GLN A 36 -38.33 11.00 12.11
N LYS A 37 -38.15 10.01 12.97
CA LYS A 37 -37.81 10.21 14.37
C LYS A 37 -36.41 10.81 14.58
N LEU A 38 -35.47 10.49 13.69
CA LEU A 38 -34.14 11.09 13.66
C LEU A 38 -34.19 12.55 13.19
N ASN A 39 -34.95 12.85 12.16
CA ASN A 39 -35.14 14.22 11.68
C ASN A 39 -35.81 15.11 12.72
N GLU A 40 -36.87 14.63 13.42
CA GLU A 40 -37.47 15.37 14.50
C GLU A 40 -36.51 15.62 15.70
N ARG A 41 -35.57 14.68 15.93
CA ARG A 41 -34.53 14.87 16.96
C ARG A 41 -33.47 15.88 16.48
N LEU A 42 -33.09 15.85 15.21
CA LEU A 42 -32.17 16.81 14.60
C LEU A 42 -32.74 18.23 14.69
N ASP A 43 -33.98 18.45 14.28
CA ASP A 43 -34.66 19.74 14.37
C ASP A 43 -34.75 20.27 15.82
N LYS A 44 -34.98 19.37 16.80
CA LYS A 44 -34.94 19.73 18.21
C LYS A 44 -33.54 20.12 18.70
N LEU A 45 -32.52 19.42 18.26
CA LEU A 45 -31.14 19.74 18.61
C LEU A 45 -30.65 21.02 17.95
N GLU A 46 -31.03 21.27 16.69
CA GLU A 46 -30.71 22.52 16.00
C GLU A 46 -31.38 23.74 16.64
N LYS A 47 -32.67 23.62 17.01
CA LYS A 47 -33.35 24.67 17.77
C LYS A 47 -32.69 24.92 19.12
N ARG A 48 -32.27 23.86 19.78
CA ARG A 48 -31.61 23.97 21.10
C ARG A 48 -30.20 24.57 20.98
N ASN A 49 -29.45 24.24 19.91
CA ASN A 49 -28.18 24.87 19.63
C ASN A 49 -28.32 26.35 19.30
N ALA A 50 -29.30 26.72 18.46
CA ALA A 50 -29.58 28.11 18.15
C ALA A 50 -29.98 28.92 19.41
N GLU A 51 -30.77 28.31 20.32
CA GLU A 51 -31.08 28.92 21.63
C GLU A 51 -29.84 29.09 22.52
N LEU A 52 -28.97 28.11 22.55
CA LEU A 52 -27.71 28.16 23.32
C LEU A 52 -26.72 29.15 22.74
N GLU A 53 -26.63 29.23 21.41
CA GLU A 53 -25.79 30.23 20.73
C GLU A 53 -26.29 31.66 20.93
N SER A 54 -27.63 31.87 20.92
CA SER A 54 -28.22 33.18 21.24
C SER A 54 -27.97 33.59 22.69
N GLN A 55 -27.92 32.64 23.61
CA GLN A 55 -27.60 32.88 25.03
C GLN A 55 -26.08 33.14 25.26
N MET A 56 -25.21 32.60 24.41
CA MET A 56 -23.76 32.85 24.48
C MET A 56 -23.37 34.21 23.87
N HIS A 57 -24.13 34.75 22.94
CA HIS A 57 -23.85 36.03 22.27
C HIS A 57 -24.53 37.25 22.94
N ALA A 58 -25.27 37.07 24.01
CA ALA A 58 -25.77 38.19 24.82
C ALA A 58 -24.59 38.88 25.54
N PRO A 59 -24.47 40.22 25.44
CA PRO A 59 -23.35 40.93 26.06
C PRO A 59 -23.35 40.71 27.57
N ARG A 60 -22.31 40.08 28.09
CA ARG A 60 -22.03 39.87 29.51
C ARG A 60 -21.56 41.18 30.12
N ALA A 61 -22.41 41.80 30.90
CA ALA A 61 -21.98 42.75 31.93
C ALA A 61 -21.92 41.94 33.25
N ASP A 62 -20.76 42.03 33.89
CA ASP A 62 -20.41 41.51 35.21
C ASP A 62 -20.37 39.99 35.42
N GLY A 63 -19.21 39.51 35.78
CA GLY A 63 -18.80 38.10 35.99
C GLY A 63 -19.51 37.31 37.11
N LYS A 64 -20.84 37.40 37.20
CA LYS A 64 -21.67 36.57 38.08
C LYS A 64 -22.52 35.61 37.26
N MET A 65 -22.51 34.36 37.69
CA MET A 65 -23.33 33.31 37.11
C MET A 65 -24.82 33.69 37.23
N PRO A 66 -25.66 33.48 36.19
CA PRO A 66 -27.09 33.79 36.29
C PRO A 66 -27.73 33.03 37.43
N PRO A 67 -28.58 33.68 38.25
CA PRO A 67 -29.20 33.08 39.44
C PRO A 67 -30.07 31.86 39.13
N ASP A 68 -30.50 31.68 37.90
CA ASP A 68 -31.24 30.52 37.45
C ASP A 68 -30.35 29.26 37.24
N ILE A 69 -29.12 29.44 36.83
CA ILE A 69 -28.12 28.34 36.69
C ILE A 69 -27.66 27.91 38.09
N GLU A 70 -27.43 28.85 38.98
CA GLU A 70 -27.05 28.57 40.38
C GLU A 70 -28.14 27.77 41.12
N LYS A 71 -29.40 28.15 40.94
CA LYS A 71 -30.56 27.39 41.49
C LYS A 71 -30.68 26.00 40.86
N ARG A 72 -30.42 25.83 39.58
CA ARG A 72 -30.46 24.52 38.90
C ARG A 72 -29.30 23.64 39.33
N VAL A 73 -28.12 24.20 39.53
CA VAL A 73 -26.97 23.45 40.06
C VAL A 73 -27.27 23.00 41.48
N GLN A 74 -27.72 23.89 42.34
CA GLN A 74 -28.12 23.53 43.71
C GLN A 74 -29.27 22.51 43.78
N SER A 75 -30.25 22.58 42.87
CA SER A 75 -31.32 21.58 42.82
C SER A 75 -30.82 20.22 42.30
N LEU A 76 -29.83 20.19 41.38
CA LEU A 76 -29.21 18.95 40.92
C LEU A 76 -28.27 18.36 41.97
N GLU A 77 -27.51 19.18 42.68
CA GLU A 77 -26.70 18.73 43.82
C GLU A 77 -27.53 18.16 44.93
N HIS A 78 -28.65 18.81 45.28
CA HIS A 78 -29.59 18.32 46.30
C HIS A 78 -30.30 17.03 45.85
N ALA A 79 -30.67 16.92 44.58
CA ALA A 79 -31.24 15.68 44.00
C ALA A 79 -30.22 14.55 43.99
N GLN A 80 -28.96 14.84 43.66
CA GLN A 80 -27.86 13.88 43.70
C GLN A 80 -27.57 13.44 45.13
N GLU A 81 -27.57 14.37 46.11
CA GLU A 81 -27.37 14.04 47.51
C GLU A 81 -28.53 13.21 48.10
N GLN A 82 -29.76 13.51 47.70
CA GLN A 82 -30.92 12.69 48.07
C GLN A 82 -30.89 11.29 47.43
N LEU A 83 -30.46 11.18 46.17
CA LEU A 83 -30.25 9.90 45.50
C LEU A 83 -29.14 9.08 46.18
N THR A 84 -28.04 9.73 46.53
CA THR A 84 -26.92 9.07 47.20
C THR A 84 -27.31 8.61 48.59
N LYS A 85 -28.01 9.47 49.35
CA LYS A 85 -28.55 9.10 50.68
C LYS A 85 -29.65 8.03 50.62
N GLY A 86 -30.42 8.01 49.53
CA GLY A 86 -31.43 6.96 49.28
C GLY A 86 -30.81 5.62 48.92
N LEU A 87 -29.66 5.64 48.23
CA LEU A 87 -28.90 4.44 47.86
C LEU A 87 -28.06 3.87 49.03
N GLU A 88 -27.67 4.71 49.99
CA GLU A 88 -26.92 4.30 51.18
C GLU A 88 -27.80 3.73 52.30
N ARG A 89 -29.12 3.89 52.22
CA ARG A 89 -30.02 3.30 53.19
C ARG A 89 -30.35 1.86 52.81
N ASP A 90 -29.99 0.94 53.66
CA ASP A 90 -30.32 -0.50 53.57
C ASP A 90 -31.83 -0.80 53.45
N GLU A 91 -32.69 0.18 53.62
CA GLU A 91 -34.15 0.06 53.56
C GLU A 91 -34.68 -0.29 52.17
N ILE A 92 -34.04 0.19 51.06
CA ILE A 92 -34.49 -0.16 49.70
C ILE A 92 -34.23 -1.64 49.38
N SER A 93 -33.20 -2.22 49.97
CA SER A 93 -32.85 -3.63 49.79
C SER A 93 -33.83 -4.58 50.46
N GLN A 94 -34.50 -4.13 51.50
CA GLN A 94 -35.46 -4.95 52.28
C GLN A 94 -36.88 -4.89 51.72
N TYR A 95 -37.28 -3.75 51.16
CA TYR A 95 -38.66 -3.52 50.72
C TYR A 95 -38.86 -3.78 49.19
N GLU A 96 -37.84 -3.68 48.38
CA GLU A 96 -37.93 -3.96 46.92
C GLU A 96 -36.69 -4.71 46.39
N PRO A 97 -36.52 -5.99 46.70
CA PRO A 97 -35.36 -6.77 46.23
C PRO A 97 -35.29 -6.89 44.69
N GLU A 98 -36.43 -6.78 44.01
CA GLU A 98 -36.48 -6.78 42.54
C GLU A 98 -35.91 -5.50 41.94
N LEU A 99 -36.14 -4.34 42.55
CA LEU A 99 -35.60 -3.06 42.12
C LEU A 99 -34.07 -3.03 42.25
N THR A 100 -33.56 -3.55 43.36
CA THR A 100 -32.11 -3.67 43.61
C THR A 100 -31.45 -4.63 42.64
N SER A 101 -32.09 -5.74 42.28
CA SER A 101 -31.63 -6.68 41.27
C SER A 101 -31.60 -6.03 39.87
N ARG A 102 -32.64 -5.29 39.52
CA ARG A 102 -32.71 -4.57 38.23
C ARG A 102 -31.69 -3.43 38.14
N LEU A 103 -31.45 -2.72 39.26
CA LEU A 103 -30.42 -1.68 39.31
C LEU A 103 -29.01 -2.26 39.14
N LYS A 104 -28.67 -3.35 39.80
CA LYS A 104 -27.39 -4.06 39.64
C LYS A 104 -27.22 -4.63 38.23
N ALA A 105 -28.31 -5.11 37.61
CA ALA A 105 -28.28 -5.57 36.24
C ALA A 105 -28.01 -4.39 35.27
N ALA A 106 -28.70 -3.26 35.47
CA ALA A 106 -28.49 -2.04 34.69
C ALA A 106 -27.07 -1.45 34.84
N GLU A 107 -26.52 -1.44 36.07
CA GLU A 107 -25.11 -1.05 36.30
C GLU A 107 -24.13 -1.95 35.56
N LYS A 108 -24.36 -3.26 35.59
CA LYS A 108 -23.55 -4.22 34.86
C LYS A 108 -23.63 -4.00 33.36
N ASP A 109 -24.80 -3.71 32.84
CA ASP A 109 -25.02 -3.42 31.42
C ASP A 109 -24.35 -2.09 31.01
N VAL A 110 -24.46 -1.06 31.84
CA VAL A 110 -23.75 0.22 31.65
C VAL A 110 -22.23 0.02 31.67
N LEU A 111 -21.70 -0.81 32.57
CA LEU A 111 -20.29 -1.15 32.62
C LEU A 111 -19.83 -1.94 31.37
N ASN A 112 -20.68 -2.84 30.89
CA ASN A 112 -20.39 -3.59 29.65
C ASN A 112 -20.43 -2.69 28.42
N VAL A 113 -21.39 -1.78 28.34
CA VAL A 113 -21.50 -0.76 27.30
C VAL A 113 -20.28 0.19 27.35
N LYS A 114 -19.91 0.65 28.55
CA LYS A 114 -18.68 1.47 28.73
C LYS A 114 -17.41 0.74 28.28
N LYS A 115 -17.27 -0.55 28.62
CA LYS A 115 -16.14 -1.38 28.17
C LYS A 115 -16.17 -1.60 26.64
N ALA A 116 -17.35 -1.76 26.04
CA ALA A 116 -17.49 -1.87 24.60
C ALA A 116 -17.18 -0.53 23.92
N ALA A 117 -17.69 0.58 24.44
CA ALA A 117 -17.42 1.92 23.95
C ALA A 117 -15.91 2.24 24.00
N SER A 118 -15.23 1.97 25.14
CA SER A 118 -13.78 2.20 25.25
C SER A 118 -12.94 1.36 24.27
N LYS A 119 -13.43 0.17 23.86
CA LYS A 119 -12.80 -0.61 22.81
C LYS A 119 -13.03 -0.02 21.42
N ILE A 120 -14.20 0.58 21.19
CA ILE A 120 -14.53 1.27 19.94
C ILE A 120 -13.73 2.57 19.85
N ASP A 121 -13.63 3.32 20.96
CA ASP A 121 -12.81 4.55 21.04
C ASP A 121 -11.32 4.25 20.76
N ALA A 122 -10.82 3.09 21.21
CA ALA A 122 -9.45 2.65 20.91
C ALA A 122 -9.22 2.31 19.44
N LEU A 123 -10.28 2.08 18.67
CA LEU A 123 -10.25 1.85 17.20
C LEU A 123 -10.70 3.09 16.42
N GLU A 124 -10.93 4.21 17.08
CA GLU A 124 -11.29 5.46 16.43
C GLU A 124 -10.17 5.88 15.46
N GLY A 125 -10.55 6.13 14.21
CA GLY A 125 -9.61 6.45 13.15
C GLY A 125 -8.93 5.25 12.47
N LEU A 126 -9.28 3.99 12.82
CA LEU A 126 -8.80 2.82 12.10
C LEU A 126 -9.25 2.89 10.64
N LYS A 127 -8.27 2.90 9.73
CA LYS A 127 -8.50 2.81 8.29
C LYS A 127 -8.17 1.41 7.82
N VAL A 128 -9.12 0.77 7.18
CA VAL A 128 -8.95 -0.55 6.58
C VAL A 128 -9.17 -0.44 5.08
N GLY A 129 -8.24 -0.97 4.30
CA GLY A 129 -8.36 -1.10 2.85
C GLY A 129 -8.22 -2.56 2.45
N ALA A 130 -8.95 -2.98 1.43
CA ALA A 130 -8.83 -4.31 0.86
C ALA A 130 -8.84 -4.24 -0.66
N SER A 131 -8.01 -5.04 -1.31
CA SER A 131 -8.05 -5.20 -2.77
C SER A 131 -7.82 -6.65 -3.17
N LEU A 132 -8.48 -7.05 -4.25
CA LEU A 132 -8.27 -8.32 -4.93
C LEU A 132 -7.88 -8.03 -6.37
N THR A 133 -6.69 -8.47 -6.77
CA THR A 133 -6.17 -8.34 -8.12
C THR A 133 -5.99 -9.71 -8.73
N THR A 134 -6.60 -9.96 -9.86
CA THR A 134 -6.45 -11.19 -10.65
C THR A 134 -5.86 -10.86 -12.01
N VAL A 135 -4.87 -11.61 -12.44
CA VAL A 135 -4.17 -11.40 -13.71
C VAL A 135 -4.17 -12.68 -14.52
N ALA A 136 -4.74 -12.61 -15.73
CA ALA A 136 -4.64 -13.65 -16.75
C ALA A 136 -3.67 -13.17 -17.83
N GLN A 137 -2.70 -14.01 -18.20
CA GLN A 137 -1.72 -13.68 -19.24
C GLN A 137 -1.52 -14.84 -20.20
N ARG A 138 -1.26 -14.49 -21.46
CA ARG A 138 -0.91 -15.43 -22.53
C ARG A 138 0.33 -14.95 -23.25
N PRO A 139 1.43 -15.73 -23.22
CA PRO A 139 2.64 -15.42 -23.96
C PRO A 139 2.53 -15.93 -25.41
N ASN A 140 3.32 -15.28 -26.29
CA ASN A 140 3.56 -15.73 -27.66
C ASN A 140 5.03 -15.42 -28.00
N GLY A 141 5.68 -16.28 -28.75
CA GLY A 141 7.08 -16.12 -29.14
C GLY A 141 8.08 -16.69 -28.14
N LEU A 142 7.64 -17.46 -27.14
CA LEU A 142 8.55 -18.24 -26.31
C LEU A 142 9.12 -19.44 -27.11
N PRO A 143 10.35 -19.89 -26.80
CA PRO A 143 10.92 -21.09 -27.38
C PRO A 143 10.00 -22.30 -27.20
N GLN A 144 9.98 -23.18 -28.20
CA GLN A 144 9.20 -24.41 -28.12
C GLN A 144 9.70 -25.30 -26.97
N GLY A 145 8.78 -25.86 -26.20
CA GLY A 145 9.12 -26.67 -25.03
C GLY A 145 9.40 -25.89 -23.75
N THR A 146 9.24 -24.55 -23.75
CA THR A 146 9.35 -23.76 -22.51
C THR A 146 8.36 -24.28 -21.45
N VAL A 147 8.89 -24.71 -20.31
CA VAL A 147 8.08 -25.19 -19.18
C VAL A 147 7.17 -24.07 -18.70
N ASN A 148 5.88 -24.38 -18.52
CA ASN A 148 4.85 -23.41 -18.10
C ASN A 148 4.66 -22.22 -19.06
N GLY A 149 5.08 -22.34 -20.32
CA GLY A 149 4.92 -21.31 -21.34
C GLY A 149 3.50 -21.09 -21.87
N ASN A 150 2.50 -21.69 -21.25
CA ASN A 150 1.07 -21.58 -21.59
C ASN A 150 0.42 -20.37 -20.90
N SER A 151 -0.86 -20.15 -21.21
CA SER A 151 -1.66 -19.14 -20.48
C SER A 151 -1.68 -19.42 -18.99
N GLN A 152 -1.48 -18.39 -18.21
CA GLN A 152 -1.42 -18.45 -16.75
C GLN A 152 -2.44 -17.50 -16.13
N LEU A 153 -2.90 -17.86 -14.95
CA LEU A 153 -3.77 -17.04 -14.13
C LEU A 153 -3.24 -17.05 -12.69
N ASN A 154 -3.20 -15.90 -12.05
CA ASN A 154 -2.88 -15.75 -10.64
C ASN A 154 -3.79 -14.73 -9.99
N TYR A 155 -3.84 -14.74 -8.67
CA TYR A 155 -4.52 -13.70 -7.92
C TYR A 155 -3.69 -13.29 -6.69
N ARG A 156 -3.92 -12.06 -6.25
CA ARG A 156 -3.35 -11.47 -5.03
C ARG A 156 -4.40 -10.62 -4.34
N THR A 157 -4.54 -10.82 -3.04
CA THR A 157 -5.36 -9.99 -2.15
C THR A 157 -4.43 -9.26 -1.20
N ASP A 158 -4.59 -7.96 -1.10
CA ASP A 158 -3.88 -7.10 -0.16
C ASP A 158 -4.90 -6.49 0.80
N VAL A 159 -4.66 -6.64 2.12
CA VAL A 159 -5.47 -6.02 3.17
C VAL A 159 -4.57 -5.16 4.03
N THR A 160 -4.89 -3.89 4.14
CA THR A 160 -4.14 -2.91 4.92
C THR A 160 -4.94 -2.41 6.11
N ALA A 161 -4.27 -2.14 7.22
CA ALA A 161 -4.85 -1.51 8.39
C ALA A 161 -3.90 -0.43 8.90
N GLU A 162 -4.39 0.81 9.02
CA GLU A 162 -3.67 1.92 9.63
C GLU A 162 -4.43 2.36 10.88
N LEU A 163 -3.77 2.30 12.04
CA LEU A 163 -4.31 2.71 13.33
C LEU A 163 -3.55 3.93 13.85
N PRO A 164 -4.14 5.13 13.86
CA PRO A 164 -3.62 6.25 14.62
C PRO A 164 -3.69 5.95 16.12
N LEU A 165 -2.60 6.18 16.85
CA LEU A 165 -2.54 5.92 18.29
C LEU A 165 -2.86 7.18 19.12
N GLY A 166 -3.22 8.26 18.46
CA GLY A 166 -3.36 9.57 19.10
C GLY A 166 -2.01 10.27 19.33
N PRO A 167 -2.03 11.56 19.62
CA PRO A 167 -0.80 12.32 19.87
C PRO A 167 -0.28 12.09 21.29
N ILE A 168 1.03 12.01 21.43
CA ILE A 168 1.74 12.13 22.71
C ILE A 168 2.48 13.48 22.69
N GLY A 169 1.96 14.48 23.41
CA GLY A 169 2.38 15.87 23.20
C GLY A 169 2.04 16.32 21.78
N ASP A 170 3.02 16.85 21.06
CA ASP A 170 2.86 17.28 19.66
C ASP A 170 3.23 16.21 18.63
N VAL A 171 3.61 15.01 19.05
CA VAL A 171 4.04 13.91 18.18
C VAL A 171 2.83 13.04 17.82
N ASP A 172 2.60 12.86 16.52
CA ASP A 172 1.60 11.88 16.03
C ASP A 172 2.22 10.50 15.91
N HIS A 173 1.43 9.50 16.25
CA HIS A 173 1.83 8.10 16.24
C HIS A 173 0.86 7.26 15.44
N LYS A 174 1.38 6.31 14.69
CA LYS A 174 0.53 5.31 14.01
C LYS A 174 1.21 3.96 13.89
N ILE A 175 0.39 2.94 13.80
CA ILE A 175 0.77 1.58 13.42
C ILE A 175 0.14 1.27 12.07
N PHE A 176 0.88 0.56 11.24
CA PHE A 176 0.40 0.05 9.96
C PHE A 176 0.66 -1.45 9.89
N ALA A 177 -0.31 -2.18 9.35
CA ALA A 177 -0.19 -3.59 9.03
C ALA A 177 -0.69 -3.85 7.60
N HIS A 178 -0.01 -4.75 6.88
CA HIS A 178 -0.40 -5.19 5.55
C HIS A 178 -0.33 -6.71 5.49
N PHE A 179 -1.45 -7.31 5.19
CA PHE A 179 -1.57 -8.74 4.94
C PHE A 179 -1.69 -8.96 3.43
N ARG A 180 -0.88 -9.88 2.90
CA ARG A 180 -0.92 -10.28 1.50
C ARG A 180 -1.27 -11.75 1.40
N MET A 181 -2.23 -12.07 0.55
CA MET A 181 -2.67 -13.43 0.28
C MET A 181 -2.71 -13.65 -1.23
N GLY A 182 -2.39 -14.85 -1.69
CA GLY A 182 -2.47 -15.12 -3.11
C GLY A 182 -1.96 -16.49 -3.50
N GLN A 183 -2.00 -16.73 -4.81
CA GLN A 183 -1.56 -17.98 -5.43
C GLN A 183 -1.10 -17.71 -6.86
N GLY A 184 -0.03 -18.37 -7.24
CA GLY A 184 0.49 -18.45 -8.60
C GLY A 184 1.59 -17.43 -8.90
N LEU A 185 2.60 -17.91 -9.63
CA LEU A 185 3.73 -17.08 -10.13
C LEU A 185 3.43 -16.45 -11.50
N GLY A 186 2.26 -16.75 -12.09
CA GLY A 186 1.95 -16.29 -13.43
C GLY A 186 3.02 -16.71 -14.43
N LEU A 187 3.31 -15.84 -15.37
CA LEU A 187 4.35 -16.07 -16.40
C LEU A 187 5.79 -15.81 -15.93
N ASN A 188 6.01 -15.42 -14.67
CA ASN A 188 7.36 -15.06 -14.21
C ASN A 188 8.33 -16.25 -14.29
N SER A 189 7.90 -17.45 -13.90
CA SER A 189 8.73 -18.66 -13.93
C SER A 189 9.26 -18.99 -15.32
N PRO A 190 8.45 -19.08 -16.40
CA PRO A 190 8.98 -19.34 -17.74
C PRO A 190 9.92 -18.24 -18.23
N PHE A 191 9.68 -16.98 -17.89
CA PHE A 191 10.56 -15.87 -18.31
C PHE A 191 11.89 -15.88 -17.56
N THR A 192 11.90 -16.17 -16.27
CA THR A 192 13.13 -16.32 -15.47
C THR A 192 14.02 -17.42 -16.04
N ASN A 193 13.45 -18.58 -16.40
CA ASN A 193 14.19 -19.68 -17.00
C ASN A 193 14.80 -19.34 -18.38
N LEU A 194 14.34 -18.29 -19.03
CA LEU A 194 14.88 -17.79 -20.31
C LEU A 194 15.89 -16.66 -20.10
N GLY A 195 16.28 -16.37 -18.85
CA GLY A 195 17.21 -15.30 -18.52
C GLY A 195 16.61 -13.89 -18.55
N ALA A 196 15.30 -13.76 -18.66
CA ALA A 196 14.59 -12.47 -18.59
C ALA A 196 14.50 -11.99 -17.13
N PHE A 197 15.65 -11.69 -16.57
CA PHE A 197 15.84 -11.49 -15.14
C PHE A 197 15.09 -10.28 -14.58
N ALA A 198 15.08 -9.17 -15.27
CA ALA A 198 14.48 -7.92 -14.76
C ALA A 198 13.14 -7.56 -15.42
N SER A 199 12.70 -8.31 -16.40
CA SER A 199 11.42 -8.10 -17.08
C SER A 199 10.40 -9.18 -16.73
N ALA A 200 10.27 -9.48 -15.43
CA ALA A 200 9.18 -10.30 -14.96
C ALA A 200 7.83 -9.69 -15.41
N PRO A 201 7.06 -10.38 -16.25
CA PRO A 201 5.90 -9.78 -16.92
C PRO A 201 4.69 -9.57 -15.98
N ASN A 202 4.81 -9.96 -14.72
CA ASN A 202 3.71 -9.92 -13.77
C ASN A 202 4.19 -9.63 -12.34
N ALA A 203 4.27 -8.36 -11.98
CA ALA A 203 4.61 -7.93 -10.62
C ALA A 203 3.49 -8.19 -9.58
N VAL A 204 2.26 -8.51 -10.03
CA VAL A 204 1.17 -8.94 -9.14
C VAL A 204 1.34 -10.39 -8.67
N ALA A 205 2.11 -11.20 -9.40
CA ALA A 205 2.32 -12.59 -9.05
C ALA A 205 2.89 -12.74 -7.64
N PHE A 206 2.30 -13.63 -6.85
CA PHE A 206 2.64 -13.80 -5.45
C PHE A 206 2.70 -15.26 -5.04
N ARG A 207 3.81 -15.65 -4.41
CA ARG A 207 3.99 -16.95 -3.80
C ARG A 207 4.99 -16.89 -2.65
N ALA A 208 4.64 -17.42 -1.50
CA ALA A 208 5.59 -17.58 -0.41
C ALA A 208 6.58 -18.71 -0.68
N SER A 209 7.81 -18.55 -0.24
CA SER A 209 8.84 -19.59 -0.33
C SER A 209 8.43 -20.85 0.43
N GLY A 210 8.61 -22.02 -0.18
CA GLY A 210 8.31 -23.32 0.44
C GLY A 210 6.83 -23.71 0.46
N ALA A 211 5.94 -22.85 -0.02
CA ALA A 211 4.53 -23.20 -0.18
C ALA A 211 4.32 -24.18 -1.33
N ASN A 212 3.33 -25.07 -1.18
CA ASN A 212 2.87 -25.92 -2.27
C ASN A 212 2.37 -25.01 -3.42
N PRO A 213 2.72 -25.27 -4.69
CA PRO A 213 2.24 -24.50 -5.84
C PRO A 213 0.71 -24.39 -5.93
N ASP A 214 0.01 -25.39 -5.42
CA ASP A 214 -1.45 -25.48 -5.50
C ASP A 214 -2.16 -24.79 -4.32
N ASP A 215 -1.40 -24.29 -3.33
CA ASP A 215 -1.96 -23.66 -2.15
C ASP A 215 -2.01 -22.13 -2.28
N SER A 216 -3.09 -21.55 -1.74
CA SER A 216 -3.13 -20.13 -1.41
C SER A 216 -2.33 -19.87 -0.16
N VAL A 217 -1.53 -18.81 -0.16
CA VAL A 217 -0.67 -18.46 0.96
C VAL A 217 -1.01 -17.08 1.48
N ALA A 218 -0.99 -16.92 2.81
CA ALA A 218 -1.17 -15.63 3.48
C ALA A 218 0.06 -15.28 4.30
N ILE A 219 0.52 -14.03 4.21
CA ILE A 219 1.64 -13.51 4.99
C ILE A 219 1.29 -12.16 5.62
N LEU A 220 1.95 -11.85 6.74
CA LEU A 220 2.07 -10.49 7.23
C LEU A 220 3.24 -9.83 6.47
N GLY A 221 2.89 -9.07 5.41
CA GLY A 221 3.86 -8.38 4.56
C GLY A 221 4.53 -7.24 5.29
N GLN A 222 3.75 -6.32 5.82
CA GLN A 222 4.26 -5.16 6.54
C GLN A 222 3.67 -5.08 7.95
N ALA A 223 4.47 -4.67 8.91
CA ALA A 223 4.06 -4.31 10.26
C ALA A 223 5.07 -3.31 10.81
N TRP A 224 4.70 -2.05 10.85
CA TRP A 224 5.60 -0.99 11.29
C TRP A 224 4.86 0.09 12.11
N TYR A 225 5.66 0.77 12.92
CA TYR A 225 5.26 1.93 13.69
C TYR A 225 5.92 3.18 13.12
N GLN A 226 5.22 4.30 13.12
CA GLN A 226 5.73 5.61 12.71
C GLN A 226 5.42 6.68 13.75
N ALA A 227 6.39 7.51 14.04
CA ALA A 227 6.26 8.76 14.80
C ALA A 227 6.53 9.95 13.87
N SER A 228 5.63 10.94 13.87
CA SER A 228 5.77 12.20 13.12
C SER A 228 5.97 13.33 14.10
N ILE A 229 7.19 13.86 14.14
CA ILE A 229 7.69 14.83 15.13
C ILE A 229 7.77 16.21 14.47
N PRO A 230 6.97 17.20 14.91
CA PRO A 230 7.09 18.56 14.40
C PRO A 230 8.40 19.21 14.87
N LEU A 231 9.04 19.97 14.01
CA LEU A 231 10.30 20.65 14.28
C LEU A 231 10.10 22.18 14.35
N PRO A 232 10.92 22.92 15.15
CA PRO A 232 11.92 22.38 16.07
C PRO A 232 11.30 21.52 17.17
N PHE A 233 12.08 20.67 17.80
CA PHE A 233 11.62 19.82 18.90
C PHE A 233 10.95 20.65 20.00
N GLY A 234 9.72 20.26 20.39
CA GLY A 234 8.88 21.04 21.30
C GLY A 234 8.19 22.24 20.64
N GLY A 235 8.23 22.32 19.31
CA GLY A 235 7.52 23.33 18.54
C GLY A 235 6.02 23.07 18.49
N PHE A 236 5.24 24.14 18.39
CA PHE A 236 3.79 24.05 18.28
C PHE A 236 3.37 23.51 16.90
N LYS A 237 2.84 22.31 16.83
CA LYS A 237 2.48 21.57 15.62
C LYS A 237 1.75 22.38 14.54
N PRO A 238 0.70 23.17 14.83
CA PRO A 238 0.01 23.96 13.81
C PRO A 238 0.87 25.00 13.10
N ARG A 239 2.01 25.36 13.65
CA ARG A 239 2.95 26.34 13.07
C ARG A 239 4.20 25.70 12.48
N SER A 240 4.45 24.43 12.77
CA SER A 240 5.61 23.72 12.22
C SER A 240 5.42 23.51 10.71
N ARG A 241 6.47 23.83 9.95
CA ARG A 241 6.58 23.52 8.51
C ARG A 241 7.63 22.47 8.23
N GLU A 242 8.15 21.87 9.27
CA GLU A 242 9.18 20.84 9.22
C GLU A 242 8.74 19.68 10.07
N THR A 243 8.96 18.45 9.58
CA THR A 243 8.58 17.23 10.29
C THR A 243 9.67 16.20 10.14
N LEU A 244 10.05 15.56 11.24
CA LEU A 244 10.87 14.35 11.24
C LEU A 244 9.97 13.13 11.43
N GLU A 245 9.94 12.25 10.46
CA GLU A 245 9.25 10.97 10.56
C GLU A 245 10.26 9.85 10.84
N LEU A 246 9.99 9.07 11.88
CA LEU A 246 10.76 7.90 12.26
C LEU A 246 9.88 6.67 12.14
N THR A 247 10.25 5.74 11.26
CA THR A 247 9.50 4.52 11.01
C THR A 247 10.38 3.30 11.29
N PHE A 248 9.85 2.31 11.98
CA PHE A 248 10.57 1.06 12.23
C PHE A 248 9.61 -0.14 12.22
N GLY A 249 10.13 -1.28 11.80
CA GLY A 249 9.39 -2.54 11.69
C GLY A 249 9.68 -3.25 10.39
N LYS A 250 8.80 -4.15 9.98
CA LYS A 250 8.85 -4.80 8.66
C LYS A 250 8.08 -3.94 7.67
N MET A 251 8.72 -3.54 6.57
CA MET A 251 8.15 -2.59 5.62
C MET A 251 8.54 -2.91 4.18
N ASP A 252 7.82 -2.32 3.24
CA ASP A 252 8.18 -2.24 1.84
C ASP A 252 9.14 -1.05 1.65
N ILE A 253 10.32 -1.30 1.10
CA ILE A 253 11.32 -0.27 0.83
C ILE A 253 10.76 0.78 -0.13
N PHE A 254 10.02 0.34 -1.15
CA PHE A 254 9.46 1.20 -2.18
C PHE A 254 8.25 2.03 -1.72
N GLY A 255 7.74 1.77 -0.53
CA GLY A 255 6.84 2.69 0.16
C GLY A 255 7.53 3.98 0.62
N PHE A 256 8.87 3.99 0.71
CA PHE A 256 9.67 5.13 1.21
C PHE A 256 10.65 5.68 0.16
N PHE A 257 11.16 4.82 -0.74
CA PHE A 257 12.19 5.15 -1.74
C PHE A 257 11.69 4.84 -3.16
N ASP A 258 12.29 5.49 -4.16
CA ASP A 258 12.03 5.29 -5.59
C ASP A 258 10.55 5.40 -6.01
N GLN A 259 9.73 6.10 -5.26
CA GLN A 259 8.32 6.30 -5.59
C GLN A 259 8.14 7.04 -6.92
N ASN A 260 6.99 6.80 -7.58
CA ASN A 260 6.63 7.45 -8.84
C ASN A 260 5.10 7.50 -9.00
N ALA A 261 4.56 8.62 -9.42
CA ALA A 261 3.11 8.79 -9.50
C ALA A 261 2.47 7.99 -10.64
N ALA A 262 3.19 7.75 -11.74
CA ALA A 262 2.67 7.09 -12.94
C ALA A 262 3.12 5.63 -13.09
N ALA A 263 4.05 5.15 -12.25
CA ALA A 263 4.67 3.83 -12.39
C ALA A 263 5.18 3.32 -11.02
N ASN A 264 4.27 2.87 -10.17
CA ASN A 264 4.58 2.40 -8.81
C ASN A 264 3.56 1.39 -8.27
N ASP A 265 2.43 1.20 -8.94
CA ASP A 265 1.34 0.34 -8.48
C ASP A 265 1.04 -0.73 -9.56
N GLU A 266 1.61 -1.90 -9.38
CA GLU A 266 1.42 -3.05 -10.26
C GLU A 266 -0.03 -3.56 -10.30
N SER A 267 -0.83 -3.21 -9.31
CA SER A 267 -2.23 -3.59 -9.27
C SER A 267 -3.12 -2.72 -10.17
N ARG A 268 -2.66 -1.53 -10.56
CA ARG A 268 -3.44 -0.55 -11.33
C ARG A 268 -2.72 0.06 -12.52
N GLN A 269 -1.38 0.12 -12.48
CA GLN A 269 -0.52 0.70 -13.52
C GLN A 269 0.15 -0.43 -14.32
N PHE A 270 1.45 -0.36 -14.55
CA PHE A 270 2.20 -1.36 -15.32
C PHE A 270 2.30 -2.70 -14.58
N LEU A 271 2.14 -3.81 -15.32
CA LEU A 271 2.28 -5.17 -14.79
C LEU A 271 3.74 -5.66 -14.79
N SER A 272 4.54 -5.23 -15.77
CA SER A 272 5.95 -5.63 -15.82
C SER A 272 6.74 -4.95 -14.71
N SER A 273 7.47 -5.76 -13.93
CA SER A 273 8.24 -5.31 -12.77
C SER A 273 9.25 -4.21 -13.11
N ILE A 274 9.77 -4.18 -14.33
CA ILE A 274 10.75 -3.19 -14.78
C ILE A 274 10.24 -1.74 -14.70
N PHE A 275 8.90 -1.54 -14.75
CA PHE A 275 8.30 -0.21 -14.69
C PHE A 275 7.81 0.14 -13.28
N VAL A 276 7.62 -0.84 -12.40
CA VAL A 276 7.08 -0.60 -11.06
C VAL A 276 8.11 0.09 -10.16
N HIS A 277 9.35 -0.40 -10.19
CA HIS A 277 10.47 0.20 -9.44
C HIS A 277 11.73 0.26 -10.33
N ASN A 278 12.83 0.80 -9.77
CA ASN A 278 14.11 0.72 -10.45
C ASN A 278 14.57 -0.76 -10.57
N PRO A 279 14.70 -1.29 -11.77
CA PRO A 279 15.01 -2.72 -11.95
C PRO A 279 16.34 -3.16 -11.30
N LEU A 280 17.29 -2.25 -11.11
CA LEU A 280 18.56 -2.58 -10.46
C LEU A 280 18.41 -2.70 -8.92
N LEU A 281 17.36 -2.14 -8.35
CA LEU A 281 17.00 -2.31 -6.93
C LEU A 281 16.08 -3.53 -6.72
N ASP A 282 15.08 -3.67 -7.60
CA ASP A 282 14.01 -4.67 -7.46
C ASP A 282 14.32 -5.98 -8.19
N ALA A 283 15.48 -6.08 -8.77
CA ALA A 283 15.87 -7.19 -9.63
C ALA A 283 16.08 -8.49 -8.84
N GLY A 284 15.01 -9.24 -8.65
CA GLY A 284 15.08 -10.64 -8.18
C GLY A 284 15.61 -10.84 -6.76
N GLY A 285 15.48 -9.83 -5.89
CA GLY A 285 15.95 -9.92 -4.50
C GLY A 285 17.46 -9.70 -4.33
N GLN A 286 18.11 -9.10 -5.31
CA GLN A 286 19.54 -8.77 -5.28
C GLN A 286 19.92 -7.84 -4.13
N ILE A 287 19.01 -7.01 -3.66
CA ILE A 287 19.22 -6.15 -2.51
C ILE A 287 18.93 -6.82 -1.16
N GLY A 288 18.68 -8.14 -1.15
CA GLY A 288 18.41 -8.89 0.07
C GLY A 288 17.02 -8.67 0.67
N VAL A 289 16.10 -8.11 -0.09
CA VAL A 289 14.67 -8.07 0.24
C VAL A 289 14.17 -9.51 0.35
N ASP A 290 13.21 -9.77 1.24
CA ASP A 290 12.57 -11.07 1.25
C ASP A 290 11.89 -11.32 -0.13
N ARG A 291 11.62 -12.59 -0.44
CA ARG A 291 11.05 -12.96 -1.76
C ARG A 291 9.69 -12.31 -2.06
N ASN A 292 9.14 -11.56 -1.11
CA ASN A 292 7.86 -10.87 -1.21
C ASN A 292 8.01 -9.35 -1.26
N GLY A 293 9.22 -8.82 -1.25
CA GLY A 293 9.51 -7.38 -1.28
C GLY A 293 9.46 -6.69 0.08
N PHE A 294 9.35 -7.43 1.19
CA PHE A 294 9.22 -6.86 2.53
C PHE A 294 10.44 -7.12 3.40
N GLN A 295 10.84 -6.14 4.19
CA GLN A 295 12.10 -6.17 4.91
C GLN A 295 12.01 -5.46 6.26
N PRO A 296 12.63 -6.00 7.33
CA PRO A 296 12.75 -5.30 8.59
C PRO A 296 13.76 -4.16 8.46
N GLY A 297 13.44 -3.01 9.02
CA GLY A 297 14.30 -1.85 8.91
C GLY A 297 13.85 -0.66 9.73
N PHE A 298 14.57 0.41 9.49
CA PHE A 298 14.34 1.73 10.07
C PHE A 298 14.47 2.77 8.95
N VAL A 299 13.53 3.73 8.93
CA VAL A 299 13.56 4.88 8.02
C VAL A 299 13.40 6.14 8.82
N ALA A 300 14.29 7.12 8.59
CA ALA A 300 14.15 8.48 9.07
C ALA A 300 13.96 9.40 7.86
N SER A 301 12.87 10.17 7.85
CA SER A 301 12.57 11.14 6.80
C SER A 301 12.33 12.52 7.36
N TYR A 302 13.12 13.48 6.90
CA TYR A 302 12.92 14.89 7.21
C TYR A 302 12.16 15.56 6.06
N TYR A 303 11.05 16.18 6.38
CA TYR A 303 10.18 16.92 5.46
C TYR A 303 10.27 18.41 5.72
N ASN A 304 10.35 19.19 4.66
CA ASN A 304 10.21 20.64 4.72
C ASN A 304 9.07 21.09 3.81
N TYR A 305 8.10 21.77 4.40
CA TYR A 305 6.90 22.31 3.74
C TYR A 305 6.90 23.85 3.72
N ALA A 306 8.06 24.47 3.81
CA ALA A 306 8.17 25.93 3.94
C ALA A 306 7.61 26.66 2.71
N SER A 307 7.73 26.06 1.53
CA SER A 307 7.25 26.62 0.26
C SER A 307 6.18 25.69 -0.32
N LYS A 308 4.92 25.90 0.08
CA LYS A 308 3.79 25.16 -0.52
C LYS A 308 3.42 25.74 -1.87
N PRO A 309 3.20 24.91 -2.88
CA PRO A 309 3.15 23.44 -2.90
C PRO A 309 4.50 22.77 -3.15
N GLU A 310 5.56 23.48 -3.23
CA GLU A 310 6.91 22.92 -3.35
C GLU A 310 7.35 22.43 -1.98
N THR A 311 7.87 21.23 -1.95
CA THR A 311 8.36 20.57 -0.74
C THR A 311 9.66 19.86 -1.06
N TRP A 312 10.45 19.59 -0.06
CA TRP A 312 11.58 18.68 -0.20
C TRP A 312 11.68 17.73 1.00
N ARG A 313 12.25 16.57 0.75
CA ARG A 313 12.40 15.50 1.73
C ARG A 313 13.79 14.89 1.61
N LEU A 314 14.39 14.60 2.76
CA LEU A 314 15.60 13.78 2.88
C LEU A 314 15.24 12.53 3.66
N SER A 315 15.54 11.36 3.12
CA SER A 315 15.27 10.08 3.77
C SER A 315 16.52 9.24 3.88
N LEU A 316 16.70 8.59 5.03
CA LEU A 316 17.74 7.61 5.29
C LEU A 316 17.08 6.31 5.71
N GLY A 317 17.46 5.20 5.10
CA GLY A 317 16.96 3.85 5.39
C GLY A 317 18.10 2.92 5.81
N LEU A 318 17.83 2.11 6.82
CA LEU A 318 18.69 1.02 7.27
C LEU A 318 17.85 -0.25 7.31
N PHE A 319 18.20 -1.26 6.53
CA PHE A 319 17.42 -2.49 6.42
C PHE A 319 18.27 -3.73 6.66
N GLY A 320 17.63 -4.78 7.16
CA GLY A 320 18.21 -6.11 7.22
C GLY A 320 18.47 -6.63 5.81
N THR A 321 19.51 -7.41 5.67
CA THR A 321 19.89 -8.04 4.42
C THR A 321 19.88 -9.54 4.65
N HIS A 322 19.31 -10.28 3.81
CA HIS A 322 19.31 -11.74 3.75
C HIS A 322 17.91 -12.34 3.68
N GLN A 323 17.82 -13.56 3.18
CA GLN A 323 16.55 -14.30 3.15
C GLN A 323 15.97 -14.47 4.55
N GLY A 324 14.66 -14.35 4.64
CA GLY A 324 13.93 -14.56 5.87
C GLY A 324 13.77 -13.31 6.72
N ALA A 325 14.19 -12.14 6.24
CA ALA A 325 13.97 -10.85 6.90
C ALA A 325 14.28 -10.87 8.40
N ASN A 326 15.16 -11.79 8.82
CA ASN A 326 15.70 -11.78 10.16
C ASN A 326 16.84 -10.75 10.19
N TYR A 327 16.96 -10.02 11.26
CA TYR A 327 17.94 -8.95 11.44
C TYR A 327 19.41 -9.44 11.44
N GLN A 328 19.72 -10.52 10.72
CA GLN A 328 21.08 -11.03 10.60
C GLN A 328 21.95 -9.98 9.92
N ARG A 329 23.07 -9.68 10.57
CA ARG A 329 24.04 -8.68 10.13
C ARG A 329 23.45 -7.27 9.92
N PHE A 330 22.34 -6.96 10.57
CA PHE A 330 21.68 -5.66 10.48
C PHE A 330 22.64 -4.48 10.75
N PHE A 331 23.53 -4.62 11.70
CA PHE A 331 24.51 -3.58 12.03
C PHE A 331 25.86 -3.75 11.32
N SER A 332 26.24 -4.96 10.89
CA SER A 332 27.56 -5.22 10.28
C SER A 332 27.56 -5.12 8.76
N SER A 333 26.46 -5.47 8.11
CA SER A 333 26.35 -5.52 6.65
C SER A 333 24.93 -5.20 6.18
N PRO A 334 24.34 -4.06 6.60
CA PRO A 334 22.97 -3.69 6.22
C PRO A 334 22.84 -3.28 4.76
N LEU A 335 21.61 -3.20 4.29
CA LEU A 335 21.24 -2.34 3.18
C LEU A 335 21.05 -0.92 3.70
N LEU A 336 21.84 0.00 3.21
CA LEU A 336 21.71 1.44 3.46
C LEU A 336 21.12 2.11 2.23
N MET A 337 20.16 2.99 2.44
CA MET A 337 19.59 3.83 1.38
C MET A 337 19.53 5.28 1.83
N ALA A 338 19.80 6.19 0.89
CA ALA A 338 19.63 7.63 1.08
C ALA A 338 18.88 8.20 -0.12
N GLN A 339 17.91 9.08 0.11
CA GLN A 339 17.14 9.75 -0.95
C GLN A 339 16.94 11.21 -0.63
N ALA A 340 17.16 12.06 -1.63
CA ALA A 340 16.68 13.43 -1.68
C ALA A 340 15.52 13.52 -2.68
N GLU A 341 14.45 14.17 -2.26
CA GLU A 341 13.25 14.36 -3.08
C GLU A 341 12.79 15.81 -3.01
N THR A 342 12.30 16.33 -4.14
CA THR A 342 11.66 17.64 -4.20
C THR A 342 10.45 17.60 -5.13
N SER A 343 9.45 18.41 -4.81
CA SER A 343 8.32 18.67 -5.69
C SER A 343 8.46 20.08 -6.27
N LEU A 344 8.43 20.18 -7.58
CA LEU A 344 8.54 21.45 -8.31
C LEU A 344 7.31 21.65 -9.18
N LYS A 345 7.05 22.89 -9.56
CA LYS A 345 5.96 23.25 -10.47
C LYS A 345 6.49 23.76 -11.81
N PHE A 346 6.09 23.07 -12.88
CA PHE A 346 6.36 23.45 -14.25
C PHE A 346 5.04 23.53 -15.06
N PHE A 347 5.13 23.85 -16.34
CA PHE A 347 4.02 23.80 -17.30
C PHE A 347 2.73 24.51 -16.78
N GLY A 348 2.85 25.76 -16.33
CA GLY A 348 1.72 26.52 -15.83
C GLY A 348 1.27 26.18 -14.40
N GLY A 349 2.13 25.57 -13.61
CA GLY A 349 1.86 25.27 -12.20
C GLY A 349 1.60 23.78 -11.91
N LEU A 350 1.81 22.90 -12.89
CA LEU A 350 1.66 21.46 -12.72
C LEU A 350 2.81 20.86 -11.93
N THR A 351 2.48 20.05 -10.94
CA THR A 351 3.47 19.45 -10.03
C THR A 351 4.23 18.30 -10.68
N GLY A 352 5.54 18.29 -10.49
CA GLY A 352 6.41 17.15 -10.73
C GLY A 352 7.21 16.80 -9.47
N ASN A 353 7.54 15.53 -9.31
CA ASN A 353 8.34 15.02 -8.21
C ASN A 353 9.65 14.45 -8.75
N TYR A 354 10.75 14.81 -8.13
CA TYR A 354 12.10 14.46 -8.57
C TYR A 354 12.86 13.87 -7.40
N ARG A 355 13.41 12.68 -7.60
CA ARG A 355 14.11 11.89 -6.59
C ARG A 355 15.48 11.49 -7.08
N LEU A 356 16.47 11.67 -6.22
CA LEU A 356 17.83 11.15 -6.39
C LEU A 356 18.09 10.26 -5.18
N TYR A 357 18.49 9.02 -5.41
CA TYR A 357 18.78 8.07 -4.34
C TYR A 357 20.03 7.26 -4.62
N ALA A 358 20.64 6.76 -3.55
CA ALA A 358 21.77 5.85 -3.60
C ALA A 358 21.58 4.73 -2.58
N TRP A 359 22.16 3.56 -2.87
CA TRP A 359 22.12 2.41 -2.00
C TRP A 359 23.47 1.75 -1.86
N ARG A 360 23.67 1.08 -0.74
CA ARG A 360 24.78 0.19 -0.46
C ARG A 360 24.23 -1.06 0.20
N GLN A 361 24.28 -2.17 -0.53
CA GLN A 361 23.92 -3.49 -0.06
C GLN A 361 25.14 -4.18 0.52
N GLY A 362 25.08 -4.56 1.80
CA GLY A 362 26.21 -5.21 2.48
C GLY A 362 26.39 -6.69 2.14
N GLN A 363 25.35 -7.33 1.59
CA GLN A 363 25.32 -8.77 1.28
C GLN A 363 24.58 -9.03 -0.06
N GLY A 364 25.02 -8.37 -1.12
CA GLY A 364 24.49 -8.61 -2.48
C GLY A 364 24.98 -9.96 -3.02
N SER A 365 24.15 -10.63 -3.83
CA SER A 365 24.54 -11.82 -4.56
C SER A 365 25.27 -11.45 -5.84
N GLU A 366 26.47 -11.93 -6.01
CA GLU A 366 27.27 -11.77 -7.24
C GLU A 366 26.85 -12.80 -8.30
N LEU A 367 27.36 -12.65 -9.53
CA LEU A 367 27.08 -13.57 -10.63
C LEU A 367 27.51 -15.01 -10.35
N ASP A 368 28.58 -15.19 -9.58
CA ASP A 368 29.13 -16.48 -9.18
C ASP A 368 28.45 -17.06 -7.90
N GLY A 369 27.30 -16.51 -7.50
CA GLY A 369 26.61 -16.92 -6.28
C GLY A 369 27.26 -16.46 -4.98
N SER A 370 28.48 -15.90 -5.02
CA SER A 370 29.15 -15.38 -3.85
C SER A 370 28.44 -14.15 -3.28
N THR A 371 28.68 -13.87 -2.00
CA THR A 371 28.11 -12.70 -1.33
C THR A 371 29.13 -11.58 -1.24
N ALA A 372 28.83 -10.42 -1.80
CA ALA A 372 29.72 -9.25 -1.78
C ALA A 372 28.94 -7.95 -1.52
N GLN A 373 29.71 -6.89 -1.24
CA GLN A 373 29.14 -5.55 -1.14
C GLN A 373 28.83 -4.99 -2.55
N GLN A 374 27.57 -4.61 -2.75
CA GLN A 374 27.11 -3.92 -3.96
C GLN A 374 26.68 -2.50 -3.63
N SER A 375 26.74 -1.61 -4.60
CA SER A 375 26.23 -0.23 -4.47
C SER A 375 25.82 0.32 -5.82
N GLY A 376 24.91 1.28 -5.77
CA GLY A 376 24.43 1.97 -6.95
C GLY A 376 23.70 3.26 -6.58
N TRP A 377 23.20 3.92 -7.59
CA TRP A 377 22.39 5.13 -7.47
C TRP A 377 21.32 5.18 -8.54
N GLY A 378 20.30 5.97 -8.31
CA GLY A 378 19.22 6.12 -9.27
C GLY A 378 18.51 7.45 -9.17
N VAL A 379 17.76 7.75 -10.20
CA VAL A 379 16.88 8.90 -10.32
C VAL A 379 15.48 8.41 -10.67
N SER A 380 14.46 8.94 -10.02
CA SER A 380 13.05 8.76 -10.37
C SER A 380 12.38 10.12 -10.50
N ALA A 381 11.73 10.35 -11.61
CA ALA A 381 11.00 11.58 -11.86
C ALA A 381 9.61 11.28 -12.41
N ASP A 382 8.63 12.05 -11.98
CA ASP A 382 7.30 12.14 -12.57
C ASP A 382 6.90 13.60 -12.71
N GLN A 383 6.33 13.98 -13.85
CA GLN A 383 5.93 15.35 -14.13
C GLN A 383 4.59 15.39 -14.85
N ARG A 384 3.62 16.06 -14.27
CA ARG A 384 2.42 16.42 -14.97
C ARG A 384 2.74 17.52 -15.99
N VAL A 385 2.47 17.24 -17.25
CA VAL A 385 2.72 18.18 -18.36
C VAL A 385 1.45 18.79 -18.91
N ASP A 386 0.30 18.19 -18.60
CA ASP A 386 -1.05 18.67 -18.86
C ASP A 386 -1.99 18.14 -17.77
N ASP A 387 -3.24 18.61 -17.71
CA ASP A 387 -4.21 18.18 -16.68
C ASP A 387 -4.46 16.67 -16.67
N GLY A 388 -4.31 16.02 -17.80
CA GLY A 388 -4.49 14.58 -17.96
C GLY A 388 -3.24 13.80 -18.35
N VAL A 389 -2.04 14.41 -18.39
CA VAL A 389 -0.82 13.71 -18.83
C VAL A 389 0.26 13.80 -17.76
N THR A 390 0.75 12.64 -17.33
CA THR A 390 1.93 12.52 -16.47
C THR A 390 3.01 11.74 -17.19
N LEU A 391 4.16 12.37 -17.39
CA LEU A 391 5.38 11.71 -17.87
C LEU A 391 6.15 11.16 -16.69
N PHE A 392 6.83 10.04 -16.87
CA PHE A 392 7.75 9.50 -15.89
C PHE A 392 9.05 9.00 -16.51
N GLY A 393 10.08 8.92 -15.67
CA GLY A 393 11.36 8.33 -16.04
C GLY A 393 12.12 7.87 -14.82
N ARG A 394 12.80 6.73 -14.96
CA ARG A 394 13.77 6.22 -14.00
C ARG A 394 15.07 5.89 -14.68
N TYR A 395 16.17 6.17 -14.02
CA TYR A 395 17.50 5.73 -14.39
C TYR A 395 18.18 5.12 -13.17
N GLY A 396 18.84 3.99 -13.37
CA GLY A 396 19.65 3.33 -12.37
C GLY A 396 21.04 2.99 -12.91
N GLN A 397 22.03 3.02 -12.04
CA GLN A 397 23.39 2.61 -12.34
C GLN A 397 24.03 1.93 -11.14
N MET A 398 24.60 0.75 -11.35
CA MET A 398 25.48 0.09 -10.40
C MET A 398 26.83 0.80 -10.39
N ALA A 399 27.34 1.07 -9.19
CA ALA A 399 28.68 1.62 -8.98
C ALA A 399 29.69 0.53 -8.57
N LYS A 400 29.19 -0.55 -7.94
CA LYS A 400 30.00 -1.69 -7.49
C LYS A 400 29.13 -2.96 -7.46
N GLY A 401 29.72 -4.09 -7.82
CA GLY A 401 29.12 -5.44 -7.80
C GLY A 401 29.13 -6.09 -9.17
N LYS A 402 29.38 -7.40 -9.21
CA LYS A 402 29.28 -8.22 -10.42
C LYS A 402 27.83 -8.68 -10.58
N VAL A 403 27.06 -7.94 -11.34
CA VAL A 403 25.61 -8.15 -11.50
C VAL A 403 25.26 -8.37 -12.96
N PRO A 404 24.13 -9.03 -13.30
CA PRO A 404 23.73 -9.22 -14.69
C PRO A 404 23.51 -7.90 -15.45
N PHE A 405 22.83 -6.93 -14.84
CA PHE A 405 22.56 -5.64 -15.45
C PHE A 405 23.13 -4.51 -14.60
N ASP A 406 23.90 -3.63 -15.21
CA ASP A 406 24.58 -2.52 -14.51
C ASP A 406 23.96 -1.15 -14.75
N ARG A 407 23.08 -1.01 -15.75
CA ARG A 407 22.34 0.22 -16.06
C ARG A 407 20.93 -0.10 -16.50
N ALA A 408 20.00 0.72 -16.04
CA ALA A 408 18.61 0.63 -16.43
C ALA A 408 18.06 2.02 -16.74
N LEU A 409 17.23 2.11 -17.78
CA LEU A 409 16.46 3.30 -18.12
C LEU A 409 15.02 2.87 -18.41
N THR A 410 14.07 3.48 -17.72
CA THR A 410 12.64 3.33 -18.03
C THR A 410 12.01 4.71 -18.21
N LEU A 411 11.17 4.82 -19.23
CA LEU A 411 10.46 6.06 -19.59
C LEU A 411 9.03 5.71 -19.96
N GLY A 412 8.10 6.60 -19.66
CA GLY A 412 6.73 6.39 -20.07
C GLY A 412 5.82 7.57 -19.76
N ALA A 413 4.53 7.35 -20.03
CA ALA A 413 3.48 8.32 -19.81
C ALA A 413 2.19 7.62 -19.36
N GLU A 414 1.44 8.30 -18.50
CA GLU A 414 0.06 7.97 -18.19
C GLU A 414 -0.85 9.10 -18.69
N PHE A 415 -1.91 8.74 -19.42
CA PHE A 415 -2.92 9.62 -19.93
C PHE A 415 -4.23 9.37 -19.18
N ASN A 416 -4.83 10.40 -18.63
CA ASN A 416 -6.10 10.32 -17.93
C ASN A 416 -7.27 10.28 -18.95
N GLY A 417 -8.31 9.53 -18.63
CA GLY A 417 -9.50 9.36 -19.47
C GLY A 417 -10.36 10.61 -19.68
N SER A 418 -10.03 11.74 -19.08
CA SER A 418 -10.71 13.01 -19.32
C SER A 418 -10.70 13.41 -20.81
N TYR A 419 -9.65 13.05 -21.55
CA TYR A 419 -9.54 13.30 -22.99
C TYR A 419 -10.60 12.57 -23.84
N TRP A 420 -11.17 11.50 -23.33
CA TRP A 420 -12.27 10.74 -23.98
C TRP A 420 -13.51 10.64 -23.10
N SER A 421 -13.71 11.63 -22.22
CA SER A 421 -14.90 11.78 -21.37
C SER A 421 -15.10 10.64 -20.34
N ARG A 422 -14.03 10.00 -19.95
CA ARG A 422 -14.01 8.89 -18.97
C ARG A 422 -12.94 9.11 -17.92
N GLY A 423 -13.05 10.18 -17.13
CA GLY A 423 -12.01 10.62 -16.17
C GLY A 423 -11.57 9.59 -15.11
N GLY A 424 -12.28 8.47 -14.99
CA GLY A 424 -11.87 7.34 -14.14
C GLY A 424 -10.89 6.36 -14.81
N ASP A 425 -10.81 6.40 -16.14
CA ASP A 425 -9.94 5.52 -16.93
C ASP A 425 -8.54 6.10 -17.05
N SER A 426 -7.57 5.28 -17.44
CA SER A 426 -6.25 5.75 -17.88
C SER A 426 -5.61 4.82 -18.90
N ILE A 427 -4.70 5.36 -19.70
CA ILE A 427 -3.81 4.62 -20.58
C ILE A 427 -2.39 4.86 -20.12
N GLY A 428 -1.61 3.78 -19.93
CA GLY A 428 -0.17 3.87 -19.69
C GLY A 428 0.61 3.26 -20.84
N ILE A 429 1.68 3.93 -21.25
CA ILE A 429 2.67 3.44 -22.21
C ILE A 429 4.07 3.62 -21.65
N ALA A 430 4.89 2.59 -21.72
CA ALA A 430 6.27 2.64 -21.23
C ALA A 430 7.23 1.84 -22.09
N ALA A 431 8.50 2.24 -22.05
CA ALA A 431 9.63 1.52 -22.62
C ALA A 431 10.78 1.46 -21.62
N GLY A 432 11.41 0.30 -21.53
CA GLY A 432 12.54 0.00 -20.65
C GLY A 432 13.72 -0.57 -21.41
N TRP A 433 14.90 -0.29 -20.89
CA TRP A 433 16.18 -0.74 -21.41
C TRP A 433 17.11 -1.08 -20.24
N LEU A 434 17.66 -2.31 -20.26
CA LEU A 434 18.62 -2.80 -19.29
C LEU A 434 19.89 -3.23 -19.99
N ARG A 435 21.02 -2.64 -19.63
CA ARG A 435 22.32 -2.97 -20.17
C ARG A 435 22.90 -4.17 -19.43
N ALA A 436 23.27 -5.23 -20.19
CA ALA A 436 24.08 -6.30 -19.64
C ALA A 436 25.44 -5.75 -19.20
N SER A 437 25.89 -6.08 -17.99
CA SER A 437 27.16 -5.63 -17.44
C SER A 437 28.36 -6.20 -18.25
N ASP A 438 29.52 -5.62 -18.05
CA ASP A 438 30.74 -6.13 -18.70
C ASP A 438 31.11 -7.50 -18.10
N ASP A 439 30.93 -7.70 -16.80
CA ASP A 439 31.13 -8.98 -16.11
C ASP A 439 30.20 -10.07 -16.65
N TYR A 440 28.91 -9.77 -16.81
CA TYR A 440 27.92 -10.71 -17.34
C TYR A 440 28.21 -11.08 -18.78
N ARG A 441 28.64 -10.11 -19.59
CA ARG A 441 29.06 -10.37 -21.00
C ARG A 441 30.33 -11.22 -21.07
N ALA A 442 31.27 -11.00 -20.18
CA ALA A 442 32.50 -11.78 -20.12
C ALA A 442 32.26 -13.23 -19.66
N ALA A 443 31.30 -13.44 -18.79
CA ALA A 443 30.88 -14.74 -18.28
C ALA A 443 30.05 -15.54 -19.30
N GLY A 444 29.43 -14.88 -20.28
CA GLY A 444 28.43 -15.49 -21.15
C GLY A 444 28.92 -16.62 -22.05
N GLY A 445 28.01 -17.56 -22.36
CA GLY A 445 28.15 -18.63 -23.33
C GLY A 445 28.92 -19.88 -22.89
N SER A 446 29.87 -19.78 -21.98
CA SER A 446 30.67 -20.91 -21.47
C SER A 446 31.25 -20.64 -20.07
N GLY A 447 30.85 -19.56 -19.43
CA GLY A 447 31.33 -19.21 -18.08
C GLY A 447 30.74 -20.13 -17.05
N ASP A 448 31.57 -20.86 -16.38
CA ASP A 448 31.31 -21.59 -15.14
C ASP A 448 31.82 -20.69 -14.00
N LEU A 449 30.94 -19.89 -13.44
CA LEU A 449 31.29 -18.87 -12.45
C LEU A 449 31.37 -19.43 -11.04
N ASP A 450 30.58 -20.47 -10.77
CA ASP A 450 30.54 -21.09 -9.43
C ASP A 450 31.48 -22.30 -9.32
N GLY A 451 32.09 -22.74 -10.45
CA GLY A 451 33.10 -23.78 -10.48
C GLY A 451 32.55 -25.21 -10.39
N ASP A 452 31.26 -25.41 -10.70
CA ASP A 452 30.59 -26.71 -10.63
C ASP A 452 30.84 -27.58 -11.91
N GLY A 453 31.51 -27.06 -12.92
CA GLY A 453 31.81 -27.70 -14.19
C GLY A 453 30.69 -27.60 -15.24
N VAL A 454 29.61 -26.86 -14.94
CA VAL A 454 28.51 -26.61 -15.85
C VAL A 454 28.49 -25.11 -16.19
N ALA A 455 28.19 -24.76 -17.43
CA ALA A 455 28.07 -23.35 -17.81
C ALA A 455 26.79 -22.74 -17.16
N ASP A 456 26.94 -21.67 -16.40
CA ASP A 456 25.86 -20.95 -15.77
C ASP A 456 24.86 -20.30 -16.74
N PHE A 457 25.33 -19.98 -17.92
CA PHE A 457 24.53 -19.32 -18.97
C PHE A 457 24.58 -20.12 -20.26
N SER A 458 23.42 -20.46 -20.79
CA SER A 458 23.29 -21.15 -22.08
C SER A 458 23.37 -20.21 -23.28
N PHE A 459 23.65 -18.90 -23.07
CA PHE A 459 23.67 -17.88 -24.13
C PHE A 459 24.69 -16.77 -23.83
N ASN A 460 25.02 -15.99 -24.84
CA ASN A 460 25.90 -14.82 -24.70
C ASN A 460 25.08 -13.55 -24.51
N PRO A 461 25.13 -12.87 -23.33
CA PRO A 461 24.39 -11.64 -23.07
C PRO A 461 25.03 -10.39 -23.70
N ALA A 462 25.27 -10.42 -25.01
CA ALA A 462 25.98 -9.35 -25.74
C ALA A 462 25.15 -8.07 -25.95
N GLY A 463 23.86 -8.12 -25.64
CA GLY A 463 22.91 -7.02 -25.89
C GLY A 463 22.36 -6.36 -24.63
N ALA A 464 21.32 -5.57 -24.84
CA ALA A 464 20.47 -5.03 -23.77
C ALA A 464 19.08 -5.64 -23.87
N GLU A 465 18.51 -6.02 -22.73
CA GLU A 465 17.10 -6.37 -22.64
C GLU A 465 16.24 -5.13 -22.85
N LYS A 466 15.16 -5.26 -23.62
CA LYS A 466 14.24 -4.16 -23.90
C LYS A 466 12.82 -4.61 -23.71
N VAL A 467 12.04 -3.80 -23.03
CA VAL A 467 10.62 -4.05 -22.74
C VAL A 467 9.79 -2.84 -23.15
N ALA A 468 8.65 -3.08 -23.76
CA ALA A 468 7.60 -2.07 -23.93
C ALA A 468 6.31 -2.62 -23.39
N GLU A 469 5.52 -1.77 -22.74
CA GLU A 469 4.22 -2.12 -22.18
C GLU A 469 3.18 -1.03 -22.49
N LEU A 470 1.96 -1.48 -22.75
CA LEU A 470 0.79 -0.66 -22.96
C LEU A 470 -0.37 -1.27 -22.19
N TYR A 471 -1.00 -0.48 -21.31
CA TYR A 471 -2.24 -0.89 -20.66
C TYR A 471 -3.35 0.15 -20.86
N TYR A 472 -4.60 -0.31 -20.78
CA TYR A 472 -5.78 0.54 -20.65
C TYR A 472 -6.53 0.16 -19.38
N ARG A 473 -6.62 1.05 -18.41
CA ARG A 473 -7.38 0.85 -17.18
C ARG A 473 -8.81 1.35 -17.39
N TYR A 474 -9.73 0.42 -17.56
CA TYR A 474 -11.15 0.68 -17.73
C TYR A 474 -11.86 0.60 -16.39
N ARG A 475 -12.32 1.73 -15.89
CA ARG A 475 -13.03 1.81 -14.62
C ARG A 475 -14.52 1.59 -14.83
N ILE A 476 -15.02 0.42 -14.40
CA ILE A 476 -16.43 0.03 -14.50
C ILE A 476 -17.22 0.68 -13.37
N THR A 477 -16.72 0.60 -12.14
CA THR A 477 -17.27 1.27 -10.96
C THR A 477 -16.14 1.92 -10.15
N LYS A 478 -16.46 2.56 -9.03
CA LYS A 478 -15.42 3.09 -8.11
C LYS A 478 -14.55 1.98 -7.54
N GLN A 479 -15.10 0.78 -7.41
CA GLN A 479 -14.45 -0.37 -6.79
C GLN A 479 -13.87 -1.36 -7.79
N PHE A 480 -14.37 -1.41 -9.04
CA PHE A 480 -14.01 -2.46 -9.99
C PHE A 480 -13.44 -1.88 -11.28
N GLU A 481 -12.24 -2.36 -11.61
CA GLU A 481 -11.47 -1.97 -12.79
C GLU A 481 -11.06 -3.21 -13.59
N LEU A 482 -11.06 -3.09 -14.94
CA LEU A 482 -10.49 -4.07 -15.86
C LEU A 482 -9.37 -3.41 -16.66
N SER A 483 -8.25 -4.11 -16.82
CA SER A 483 -7.11 -3.54 -17.55
C SER A 483 -6.57 -4.57 -18.54
N PRO A 484 -6.93 -4.51 -19.83
CA PRO A 484 -6.16 -5.15 -20.88
C PRO A 484 -4.73 -4.58 -20.90
N ASP A 485 -3.78 -5.46 -21.12
CA ASP A 485 -2.34 -5.22 -21.08
C ASP A 485 -1.64 -5.90 -22.24
N PHE A 486 -0.63 -5.25 -22.80
CA PHE A 486 0.23 -5.79 -23.83
C PHE A 486 1.67 -5.47 -23.54
N GLN A 487 2.51 -6.51 -23.51
CA GLN A 487 3.96 -6.36 -23.34
C GLN A 487 4.71 -6.93 -24.54
N TYR A 488 5.80 -6.27 -24.89
CA TYR A 488 6.74 -6.71 -25.91
C TYR A 488 8.15 -6.73 -25.33
N ILE A 489 8.75 -7.93 -25.26
CA ILE A 489 10.05 -8.16 -24.65
C ILE A 489 11.02 -8.62 -25.73
N ARG A 490 12.15 -7.94 -25.82
CA ARG A 490 13.20 -8.20 -26.81
C ARG A 490 14.54 -8.42 -26.13
N ARG A 491 15.29 -9.41 -26.64
CA ARG A 491 16.61 -9.77 -26.11
C ARG A 491 16.55 -10.08 -24.61
N MET A 492 15.69 -11.02 -24.25
CA MET A 492 15.58 -11.51 -22.88
C MET A 492 16.95 -11.90 -22.33
N GLY A 493 17.27 -11.45 -21.10
CA GLY A 493 18.58 -11.67 -20.50
C GLY A 493 19.75 -10.97 -21.20
N GLY A 494 19.49 -10.03 -22.12
CA GLY A 494 20.55 -9.45 -22.98
C GLY A 494 20.98 -10.35 -24.13
N ASN A 495 20.35 -11.52 -24.33
CA ASN A 495 20.64 -12.46 -25.39
C ASN A 495 20.18 -11.92 -26.76
N PRO A 496 21.10 -11.63 -27.72
CA PRO A 496 20.73 -11.13 -29.06
C PRO A 496 19.95 -12.14 -29.89
N ASP A 497 20.13 -13.45 -29.64
CA ASP A 497 19.52 -14.54 -30.40
C ASP A 497 18.16 -14.98 -29.78
N ALA A 498 17.79 -14.45 -28.63
CA ALA A 498 16.50 -14.75 -28.01
C ALA A 498 15.33 -14.29 -28.88
N SER A 499 14.33 -15.15 -29.03
CA SER A 499 13.08 -14.81 -29.67
C SER A 499 12.39 -13.65 -28.96
N ASN A 500 11.75 -12.77 -29.73
CA ASN A 500 10.94 -11.71 -29.11
C ASN A 500 9.65 -12.27 -28.54
N ALA A 501 9.37 -12.00 -27.27
CA ALA A 501 8.14 -12.40 -26.63
C ALA A 501 7.10 -11.28 -26.67
N LYS A 502 5.84 -11.69 -26.85
CA LYS A 502 4.66 -10.84 -26.72
C LYS A 502 3.78 -11.43 -25.63
N VAL A 503 3.31 -10.60 -24.72
CA VAL A 503 2.41 -11.04 -23.65
C VAL A 503 1.12 -10.24 -23.76
N LEU A 504 0.01 -10.94 -23.88
CA LEU A 504 -1.32 -10.38 -23.75
C LEU A 504 -1.82 -10.64 -22.33
N GLY A 505 -2.24 -9.60 -21.64
CA GLY A 505 -2.72 -9.64 -20.28
C GLY A 505 -4.13 -9.08 -20.13
N LEU A 506 -4.83 -9.56 -19.11
CA LEU A 506 -6.04 -8.95 -18.60
C LEU A 506 -5.98 -8.98 -17.08
N ARG A 507 -5.96 -7.79 -16.49
CA ARG A 507 -6.01 -7.62 -15.04
C ARG A 507 -7.41 -7.17 -14.63
N ALA A 508 -7.96 -7.81 -13.60
CA ALA A 508 -9.19 -7.39 -12.93
C ALA A 508 -8.83 -7.00 -11.49
N GLN A 509 -9.27 -5.83 -11.05
CA GLN A 509 -9.07 -5.35 -9.68
C GLN A 509 -10.38 -4.95 -9.04
N LEU A 510 -10.62 -5.46 -7.83
CA LEU A 510 -11.66 -5.02 -6.92
C LEU A 510 -10.98 -4.35 -5.72
N SER A 511 -11.40 -3.15 -5.34
CA SER A 511 -10.84 -2.41 -4.20
C SER A 511 -11.93 -1.78 -3.34
N TYR A 512 -11.72 -1.84 -2.03
CA TYR A 512 -12.65 -1.32 -1.03
C TYR A 512 -11.90 -0.49 0.02
#